data_e83a9f32e8db8f70899bd6b79f2d6340
#
_entry.id   e83a9f32e8db8f70899bd6b79f2d6340
#
_cell.length_a   1.000
_cell.length_b   1.000
_cell.length_c   1.000
_cell.angle_alpha   90.00
_cell.angle_beta   90.00
_cell.angle_gamma   90.00
#
_symmetry.space_group_name_H-M   'P 1'
#
loop_
_entity.id
_entity.type
_entity.pdbx_description
1 polymer ?
#
loop_
_entity_poly.entity_id
_entity_poly.type
_entity_poly.pdbx_seq_one_letter_code
_entity_poly.pdbx_strand_id
1 'polypeptide(L)'
;MLARPARAQKSAAHQSTSVVHVRGLVYGEDLVRSARRFLGQPYVWGGDEPGAFDCSGFVRYVFAQHQIALPRTAHEQATIGDAPYPGDLKPGDLLFFWGGRGAQHIAIYIGGDTIIHASSRGGRVKLDHFSGSPSEATWFGQRLIAVRRILPADGVLNVPMTASRERRD
;
A
#
# COMPACT_ATOMS: atom_id res chain seq x y z
N MET A 1 79.55 -3.57 -12.20
CA MET A 1 78.31 -4.42 -11.90
C MET A 1 77.31 -3.56 -11.26
N LEU A 2 76.32 -3.13 -12.07
CA LEU A 2 75.23 -2.21 -11.63
C LEU A 2 73.98 -3.05 -11.45
N ALA A 3 73.49 -3.13 -10.22
CA ALA A 3 72.21 -3.80 -9.88
C ALA A 3 71.04 -2.95 -10.31
N ARG A 4 70.11 -3.54 -11.07
CA ARG A 4 68.81 -2.95 -11.43
C ARG A 4 67.86 -3.02 -10.27
N PRO A 5 67.08 -1.96 -9.96
CA PRO A 5 66.02 -2.03 -8.95
C PRO A 5 64.81 -2.78 -9.48
N ALA A 6 64.22 -3.65 -8.65
CA ALA A 6 63.00 -4.38 -8.91
C ALA A 6 61.78 -3.45 -8.98
N ARG A 7 61.03 -3.63 -10.05
CA ARG A 7 59.77 -2.90 -10.30
C ARG A 7 58.66 -3.48 -9.40
N ALA A 8 58.20 -2.71 -8.42
CA ALA A 8 57.07 -3.07 -7.61
C ALA A 8 55.81 -3.09 -8.45
N GLN A 9 55.18 -4.27 -8.59
CA GLN A 9 53.85 -4.42 -9.17
C GLN A 9 52.82 -3.96 -8.12
N LYS A 10 52.14 -2.86 -8.43
CA LYS A 10 50.94 -2.47 -7.68
C LYS A 10 49.82 -3.46 -8.01
N SER A 11 49.54 -4.31 -7.06
CA SER A 11 48.31 -5.12 -7.04
C SER A 11 47.11 -4.19 -6.96
N ALA A 12 46.33 -4.11 -8.04
CA ALA A 12 45.04 -3.45 -8.04
C ALA A 12 44.08 -4.33 -7.22
N ALA A 13 43.82 -3.92 -5.98
CA ALA A 13 42.78 -4.51 -5.18
C ALA A 13 41.44 -4.27 -5.89
N HIS A 14 40.89 -5.34 -6.41
CA HIS A 14 39.50 -5.37 -6.90
C HIS A 14 38.60 -5.15 -5.68
N GLN A 15 38.15 -3.91 -5.50
CA GLN A 15 37.08 -3.64 -4.55
C GLN A 15 35.79 -4.24 -5.12
N SER A 16 35.47 -5.43 -4.66
CA SER A 16 34.15 -6.04 -4.86
C SER A 16 33.14 -5.15 -4.17
N THR A 17 32.45 -4.34 -4.94
CA THR A 17 31.32 -3.57 -4.47
C THR A 17 30.20 -4.58 -4.21
N SER A 18 30.08 -5.01 -2.97
CA SER A 18 28.94 -5.81 -2.53
C SER A 18 27.71 -4.95 -2.71
N VAL A 19 26.92 -5.22 -3.73
CA VAL A 19 25.59 -4.62 -3.92
C VAL A 19 24.74 -5.13 -2.76
N VAL A 20 24.56 -4.29 -1.74
CA VAL A 20 23.64 -4.56 -0.65
C VAL A 20 22.24 -4.47 -1.25
N HIS A 21 21.61 -5.62 -1.49
CA HIS A 21 20.20 -5.69 -1.83
C HIS A 21 19.41 -5.32 -0.57
N VAL A 22 19.09 -4.05 -0.45
CA VAL A 22 18.15 -3.59 0.57
C VAL A 22 16.79 -4.16 0.19
N ARG A 23 16.31 -5.13 0.97
CA ARG A 23 14.94 -5.59 0.88
C ARG A 23 14.05 -4.40 1.22
N GLY A 24 13.18 -4.01 0.31
CA GLY A 24 12.24 -2.93 0.55
C GLY A 24 11.29 -3.32 1.69
N LEU A 25 11.32 -2.58 2.79
CA LEU A 25 10.34 -2.71 3.87
C LEU A 25 9.18 -1.76 3.57
N VAL A 26 7.96 -2.26 3.69
CA VAL A 26 6.73 -1.46 3.54
C VAL A 26 6.00 -1.46 4.88
N TYR A 27 5.67 -0.28 5.35
CA TYR A 27 4.90 -0.06 6.56
C TYR A 27 3.50 0.47 6.21
N GLY A 28 2.55 0.30 7.11
CA GLY A 28 1.21 0.84 6.93
C GLY A 28 1.19 2.35 6.72
N GLU A 29 2.08 3.08 7.39
CA GLU A 29 2.27 4.52 7.22
C GLU A 29 2.78 4.92 5.84
N ASP A 30 3.52 4.05 5.14
CA ASP A 30 3.96 4.30 3.76
C ASP A 30 2.79 4.23 2.80
N LEU A 31 1.89 3.24 3.00
CA LEU A 31 0.62 3.15 2.26
C LEU A 31 -0.23 4.40 2.50
N VAL A 32 -0.37 4.83 3.75
CA VAL A 32 -1.13 6.04 4.11
C VAL A 32 -0.53 7.28 3.45
N ARG A 33 0.80 7.42 3.50
CA ARG A 33 1.51 8.55 2.86
C ARG A 33 1.29 8.57 1.35
N SER A 34 1.34 7.41 0.71
CA SER A 34 1.07 7.28 -0.73
C SER A 34 -0.39 7.61 -1.05
N ALA A 35 -1.34 7.08 -0.27
CA ALA A 35 -2.76 7.34 -0.46
C ALA A 35 -3.10 8.84 -0.38
N ARG A 36 -2.52 9.56 0.60
CA ARG A 36 -2.75 11.00 0.80
C ARG A 36 -2.35 11.87 -0.38
N ARG A 37 -1.44 11.42 -1.25
CA ARG A 37 -1.04 12.16 -2.47
C ARG A 37 -2.17 12.29 -3.48
N PHE A 38 -3.19 11.45 -3.38
CA PHE A 38 -4.33 11.40 -4.30
C PHE A 38 -5.58 12.09 -3.76
N LEU A 39 -5.49 12.77 -2.60
CA LEU A 39 -6.61 13.56 -2.07
C LEU A 39 -7.10 14.56 -3.12
N GLY A 40 -8.42 14.60 -3.32
CA GLY A 40 -9.06 15.47 -4.29
C GLY A 40 -9.15 14.90 -5.71
N GLN A 41 -8.46 13.81 -6.03
CA GLN A 41 -8.57 13.14 -7.34
C GLN A 41 -10.01 12.67 -7.61
N PRO A 42 -10.53 12.84 -8.84
CA PRO A 42 -11.91 12.55 -9.14
C PRO A 42 -12.27 11.07 -9.01
N TYR A 43 -13.49 10.81 -8.54
CA TYR A 43 -14.08 9.48 -8.60
C TYR A 43 -14.60 9.21 -10.01
N VAL A 44 -14.19 8.10 -10.60
CA VAL A 44 -14.72 7.61 -11.89
C VAL A 44 -14.99 6.12 -11.74
N TRP A 45 -16.19 5.69 -12.01
CA TRP A 45 -16.56 4.27 -11.97
C TRP A 45 -15.68 3.45 -12.93
N GLY A 46 -15.08 2.38 -12.42
CA GLY A 46 -14.17 1.54 -13.17
C GLY A 46 -12.74 2.10 -13.31
N GLY A 47 -12.47 3.28 -12.77
CA GLY A 47 -11.15 3.91 -12.80
C GLY A 47 -10.16 3.27 -11.82
N ASP A 48 -8.88 3.15 -12.20
CA ASP A 48 -7.83 2.57 -11.39
C ASP A 48 -6.45 3.24 -11.59
N GLU A 49 -6.44 4.49 -12.07
CA GLU A 49 -5.23 5.29 -12.29
C GLU A 49 -5.42 6.75 -11.84
N PRO A 50 -4.33 7.52 -11.65
CA PRO A 50 -4.41 8.94 -11.31
C PRO A 50 -5.27 9.73 -12.28
N GLY A 51 -6.19 10.53 -11.72
CA GLY A 51 -7.17 11.28 -12.49
C GLY A 51 -8.52 10.55 -12.65
N ALA A 52 -8.58 9.24 -12.36
CA ALA A 52 -9.79 8.45 -12.50
C ALA A 52 -9.74 7.23 -11.55
N PHE A 53 -10.30 7.35 -10.35
CA PHE A 53 -10.36 6.25 -9.39
C PHE A 53 -11.79 5.86 -9.03
N ASP A 54 -12.08 4.54 -9.02
CA ASP A 54 -13.14 4.01 -8.16
C ASP A 54 -12.56 3.56 -6.80
N CYS A 55 -13.40 3.08 -5.89
CA CYS A 55 -12.98 2.75 -4.54
C CYS A 55 -11.90 1.65 -4.49
N SER A 56 -12.08 0.55 -5.19
CA SER A 56 -11.13 -0.57 -5.22
C SER A 56 -9.93 -0.32 -6.15
N GLY A 57 -10.13 0.44 -7.22
CA GLY A 57 -9.04 0.89 -8.11
C GLY A 57 -8.06 1.80 -7.39
N PHE A 58 -8.56 2.74 -6.58
CA PHE A 58 -7.74 3.58 -5.72
C PHE A 58 -6.87 2.76 -4.76
N VAL A 59 -7.49 1.84 -4.02
CA VAL A 59 -6.76 0.97 -3.08
C VAL A 59 -5.73 0.13 -3.82
N ARG A 60 -6.13 -0.54 -4.91
CA ARG A 60 -5.24 -1.33 -5.74
C ARG A 60 -4.04 -0.53 -6.22
N TYR A 61 -4.26 0.70 -6.69
CA TYR A 61 -3.20 1.58 -7.17
C TYR A 61 -2.21 1.97 -6.07
N VAL A 62 -2.71 2.34 -4.88
CA VAL A 62 -1.86 2.67 -3.73
C VAL A 62 -0.96 1.49 -3.35
N PHE A 63 -1.51 0.30 -3.25
CA PHE A 63 -0.75 -0.91 -2.90
C PHE A 63 0.26 -1.29 -3.99
N ALA A 64 -0.11 -1.14 -5.26
CA ALA A 64 0.78 -1.42 -6.39
C ALA A 64 2.04 -0.56 -6.41
N GLN A 65 2.00 0.69 -5.91
CA GLN A 65 3.19 1.53 -5.74
C GLN A 65 4.21 0.92 -4.78
N HIS A 66 3.76 0.02 -3.90
CA HIS A 66 4.59 -0.71 -2.95
C HIS A 66 4.81 -2.18 -3.38
N GLN A 67 4.59 -2.49 -4.67
CA GLN A 67 4.75 -3.81 -5.28
C GLN A 67 3.82 -4.89 -4.69
N ILE A 68 2.71 -4.48 -4.09
CA ILE A 68 1.68 -5.35 -3.55
C ILE A 68 0.52 -5.40 -4.56
N ALA A 69 0.33 -6.55 -5.20
CA ALA A 69 -0.74 -6.76 -6.16
C ALA A 69 -2.05 -7.11 -5.43
N LEU A 70 -3.11 -6.34 -5.68
CA LEU A 70 -4.45 -6.63 -5.19
C LEU A 70 -5.39 -6.96 -6.36
N PRO A 71 -6.44 -7.78 -6.14
CA PRO A 71 -7.50 -7.98 -7.10
C PRO A 71 -8.19 -6.68 -7.50
N ARG A 72 -8.98 -6.71 -8.61
CA ARG A 72 -9.60 -5.47 -9.13
C ARG A 72 -10.77 -4.99 -8.29
N THR A 73 -11.56 -5.87 -7.76
CA THR A 73 -12.84 -5.51 -7.12
C THR A 73 -12.77 -5.51 -5.60
N ALA A 74 -13.59 -4.68 -4.94
CA ALA A 74 -13.68 -4.65 -3.48
C ALA A 74 -14.12 -6.01 -2.92
N HIS A 75 -14.98 -6.73 -3.63
CA HIS A 75 -15.43 -8.06 -3.23
C HIS A 75 -14.28 -9.06 -3.16
N GLU A 76 -13.43 -9.11 -4.19
CA GLU A 76 -12.26 -9.99 -4.23
C GLU A 76 -11.21 -9.55 -3.19
N GLN A 77 -10.98 -8.23 -3.04
CA GLN A 77 -10.05 -7.69 -2.04
C GLN A 77 -10.47 -8.04 -0.61
N ALA A 78 -11.77 -8.20 -0.35
CA ALA A 78 -12.28 -8.63 0.95
C ALA A 78 -11.97 -10.09 1.32
N THR A 79 -11.51 -10.89 0.35
CA THR A 79 -11.21 -12.32 0.56
C THR A 79 -9.74 -12.60 0.85
N ILE A 80 -8.86 -11.59 0.78
CA ILE A 80 -7.41 -11.75 0.95
C ILE A 80 -6.90 -11.05 2.20
N GLY A 81 -5.76 -11.50 2.71
CA GLY A 81 -5.14 -10.99 3.93
C GLY A 81 -5.78 -11.52 5.21
N ASP A 82 -5.21 -11.14 6.33
CA ASP A 82 -5.64 -11.57 7.65
C ASP A 82 -6.76 -10.68 8.19
N ALA A 83 -7.65 -11.26 9.00
CA ALA A 83 -8.62 -10.49 9.78
C ALA A 83 -7.97 -10.09 11.10
N PRO A 84 -7.70 -8.81 11.36
CA PRO A 84 -7.16 -8.37 12.63
C PRO A 84 -8.20 -8.57 13.75
N TYR A 85 -7.71 -8.70 14.99
CA TYR A 85 -8.60 -8.76 16.15
C TYR A 85 -9.44 -7.48 16.27
N PRO A 86 -10.68 -7.57 16.77
CA PRO A 86 -11.49 -6.39 17.06
C PRO A 86 -10.73 -5.40 17.96
N GLY A 87 -10.68 -4.13 17.53
CA GLY A 87 -9.96 -3.08 18.26
C GLY A 87 -8.45 -2.96 17.93
N ASP A 88 -7.88 -3.86 17.13
CA ASP A 88 -6.46 -3.79 16.71
C ASP A 88 -6.31 -3.23 15.28
N LEU A 89 -7.00 -2.15 14.96
CA LEU A 89 -6.84 -1.46 13.67
C LEU A 89 -5.49 -0.75 13.60
N LYS A 90 -4.79 -0.94 12.49
CA LYS A 90 -3.51 -0.28 12.20
C LYS A 90 -3.58 0.48 10.87
N PRO A 91 -2.85 1.59 10.73
CA PRO A 91 -2.73 2.26 9.44
C PRO A 91 -2.37 1.29 8.33
N GLY A 92 -3.06 1.39 7.18
CA GLY A 92 -2.92 0.47 6.06
C GLY A 92 -3.92 -0.70 6.07
N ASP A 93 -4.68 -0.93 7.13
CA ASP A 93 -5.77 -1.91 7.11
C ASP A 93 -6.87 -1.49 6.14
N LEU A 94 -7.46 -2.48 5.48
CA LEU A 94 -8.54 -2.30 4.52
C LEU A 94 -9.89 -2.53 5.21
N LEU A 95 -10.77 -1.55 5.14
CA LEU A 95 -12.13 -1.60 5.69
C LEU A 95 -13.13 -1.78 4.55
N PHE A 96 -14.01 -2.76 4.67
CA PHE A 96 -15.00 -3.13 3.66
C PHE A 96 -16.42 -2.85 4.17
N PHE A 97 -17.21 -2.20 3.33
CA PHE A 97 -18.53 -1.74 3.69
C PHE A 97 -19.60 -2.37 2.81
N TRP A 98 -20.70 -2.72 3.44
CA TRP A 98 -21.85 -3.32 2.75
C TRP A 98 -22.59 -2.31 1.89
N GLY A 99 -22.88 -2.69 0.66
CA GLY A 99 -23.59 -1.87 -0.31
C GLY A 99 -24.84 -2.52 -0.91
N GLY A 100 -25.38 -3.58 -0.24
CA GLY A 100 -26.60 -4.27 -0.67
C GLY A 100 -26.35 -5.69 -1.25
N ARG A 101 -25.15 -5.96 -1.72
CA ARG A 101 -24.71 -7.27 -2.28
C ARG A 101 -23.28 -7.63 -1.86
N GLY A 102 -22.98 -7.56 -0.56
CA GLY A 102 -21.63 -7.83 -0.04
C GLY A 102 -20.73 -6.59 0.00
N ALA A 103 -19.41 -6.79 -0.05
CA ALA A 103 -18.42 -5.72 -0.03
C ALA A 103 -18.45 -4.92 -1.34
N GLN A 104 -19.10 -3.77 -1.34
CA GLN A 104 -19.21 -2.88 -2.50
C GLN A 104 -18.42 -1.58 -2.34
N HIS A 105 -17.92 -1.31 -1.15
CA HIS A 105 -17.06 -0.16 -0.91
C HIS A 105 -15.88 -0.55 -0.04
N ILE A 106 -14.76 0.12 -0.25
CA ILE A 106 -13.51 -0.13 0.46
C ILE A 106 -12.81 1.20 0.77
N ALA A 107 -12.12 1.23 1.92
CA ALA A 107 -11.28 2.34 2.33
C ALA A 107 -9.99 1.83 2.98
N ILE A 108 -8.97 2.67 3.04
CA ILE A 108 -7.74 2.44 3.81
C ILE A 108 -7.89 3.15 5.15
N TYR A 109 -7.70 2.43 6.26
CA TYR A 109 -7.61 3.03 7.58
C TYR A 109 -6.30 3.79 7.74
N ILE A 110 -6.36 5.01 8.27
CA ILE A 110 -5.19 5.89 8.40
C ILE A 110 -4.87 6.27 9.85
N GLY A 111 -5.57 5.67 10.82
CA GLY A 111 -5.46 5.99 12.24
C GLY A 111 -6.49 7.01 12.72
N GLY A 112 -6.70 7.09 14.03
CA GLY A 112 -7.56 8.12 14.67
C GLY A 112 -8.99 8.14 14.14
N ASP A 113 -9.64 6.96 14.01
CA ASP A 113 -11.00 6.80 13.47
C ASP A 113 -11.21 7.42 12.07
N THR A 114 -10.13 7.52 11.30
CA THR A 114 -10.16 8.14 9.98
C THR A 114 -9.84 7.14 8.88
N ILE A 115 -10.54 7.26 7.78
CA ILE A 115 -10.34 6.48 6.56
C ILE A 115 -10.06 7.40 5.38
N ILE A 116 -9.30 6.90 4.39
CA ILE A 116 -9.15 7.52 3.07
C ILE A 116 -9.75 6.60 2.01
N HIS A 117 -10.56 7.15 1.12
CA HIS A 117 -11.23 6.39 0.07
C HIS A 117 -11.60 7.23 -1.14
N ALA A 118 -11.79 6.59 -2.29
CA ALA A 118 -12.45 7.22 -3.44
C ALA A 118 -13.97 7.13 -3.25
N SER A 119 -14.60 8.27 -3.00
CA SER A 119 -16.01 8.38 -2.65
C SER A 119 -16.87 8.66 -3.88
N SER A 120 -17.78 7.74 -4.26
CA SER A 120 -18.73 7.97 -5.32
C SER A 120 -19.70 9.13 -4.99
N ARG A 121 -20.15 9.22 -3.72
CA ARG A 121 -21.01 10.29 -3.26
C ARG A 121 -20.29 11.63 -3.18
N GLY A 122 -19.00 11.62 -2.76
CA GLY A 122 -18.17 12.83 -2.67
C GLY A 122 -17.51 13.22 -3.98
N GLY A 123 -17.61 12.38 -5.02
CA GLY A 123 -17.04 12.62 -6.35
C GLY A 123 -15.51 12.62 -6.40
N ARG A 124 -14.82 12.22 -5.33
CA ARG A 124 -13.35 12.32 -5.23
C ARG A 124 -12.76 11.44 -4.14
N VAL A 125 -11.44 11.31 -4.16
CA VAL A 125 -10.68 10.78 -3.03
C VAL A 125 -10.71 11.77 -1.89
N LYS A 126 -11.14 11.32 -0.70
CA LYS A 126 -11.34 12.16 0.49
C LYS A 126 -11.09 11.39 1.78
N LEU A 127 -11.06 12.13 2.88
CA LEU A 127 -11.07 11.59 4.23
C LEU A 127 -12.50 11.61 4.77
N ASP A 128 -12.85 10.57 5.50
CA ASP A 128 -14.07 10.52 6.32
C ASP A 128 -13.75 9.90 7.68
N HIS A 129 -14.60 10.23 8.67
CA HIS A 129 -14.51 9.58 9.97
C HIS A 129 -15.27 8.26 9.93
N PHE A 130 -14.66 7.28 10.57
CA PHE A 130 -15.21 5.97 10.84
C PHE A 130 -15.30 5.84 12.36
N SER A 131 -16.45 6.11 12.94
CA SER A 131 -16.69 5.89 14.37
C SER A 131 -17.25 4.49 14.58
N GLY A 132 -16.58 3.71 15.42
CA GLY A 132 -17.06 2.39 15.88
C GLY A 132 -18.04 2.47 17.05
N SER A 133 -18.36 3.68 17.56
CA SER A 133 -19.31 3.82 18.68
C SER A 133 -20.75 3.66 18.21
N PRO A 134 -21.56 2.78 18.83
CA PRO A 134 -22.97 2.60 18.46
C PRO A 134 -23.82 3.86 18.64
N SER A 135 -23.42 4.79 19.52
CA SER A 135 -24.14 6.04 19.79
C SER A 135 -23.83 7.16 18.81
N GLU A 136 -22.71 7.06 18.08
CA GLU A 136 -22.26 8.04 17.09
C GLU A 136 -22.03 7.37 15.72
N ALA A 137 -22.78 6.31 15.45
CA ALA A 137 -22.58 5.47 14.28
C ALA A 137 -22.69 6.26 13.00
N THR A 138 -21.54 6.53 12.39
CA THR A 138 -21.46 7.10 11.04
C THR A 138 -22.04 6.11 10.03
N TRP A 139 -22.30 6.58 8.82
CA TRP A 139 -22.73 5.72 7.70
C TRP A 139 -21.78 4.53 7.52
N PHE A 140 -20.49 4.75 7.71
CA PHE A 140 -19.45 3.71 7.60
C PHE A 140 -19.49 2.72 8.75
N GLY A 141 -19.60 3.18 10.00
CA GLY A 141 -19.65 2.29 11.17
C GLY A 141 -20.81 1.31 11.13
N GLN A 142 -21.98 1.76 10.63
CA GLN A 142 -23.17 0.91 10.47
C GLN A 142 -23.04 -0.16 9.36
N ARG A 143 -22.10 -0.01 8.44
CA ARG A 143 -21.94 -0.85 7.24
C ARG A 143 -20.64 -1.61 7.16
N LEU A 144 -19.78 -1.48 8.14
CA LEU A 144 -18.54 -2.25 8.20
C LEU A 144 -18.87 -3.74 8.31
N ILE A 145 -18.39 -4.53 7.35
CA ILE A 145 -18.63 -5.98 7.30
C ILE A 145 -17.36 -6.80 7.37
N ALA A 146 -16.22 -6.21 7.04
CA ALA A 146 -14.93 -6.89 7.14
C ALA A 146 -13.78 -5.89 7.27
N VAL A 147 -12.73 -6.34 7.93
CA VAL A 147 -11.41 -5.70 7.92
C VAL A 147 -10.40 -6.72 7.41
N ARG A 148 -9.45 -6.27 6.59
CA ARG A 148 -8.34 -7.10 6.14
C ARG A 148 -7.02 -6.37 6.32
N ARG A 149 -6.04 -7.10 6.83
CA ARG A 149 -4.64 -6.67 6.93
C ARG A 149 -3.83 -7.40 5.89
N ILE A 150 -3.27 -6.67 4.94
CA ILE A 150 -2.44 -7.22 3.87
C ILE A 150 -0.96 -7.27 4.30
N LEU A 151 -0.54 -6.30 5.10
CA LEU A 151 0.79 -6.29 5.71
C LEU A 151 0.84 -7.24 6.91
N PRO A 152 2.01 -7.81 7.25
CA PRO A 152 2.17 -8.60 8.48
C PRO A 152 1.72 -7.85 9.73
N ALA A 153 1.48 -8.57 10.82
CA ALA A 153 0.97 -8.00 12.08
C ALA A 153 1.87 -6.91 12.69
N ASP A 154 3.15 -6.93 12.40
CA ASP A 154 4.15 -5.91 12.75
C ASP A 154 4.11 -4.67 11.83
N GLY A 155 3.24 -4.69 10.82
CA GLY A 155 3.13 -3.62 9.83
C GLY A 155 4.26 -3.58 8.82
N VAL A 156 5.06 -4.63 8.71
CA VAL A 156 6.23 -4.71 7.83
C VAL A 156 6.08 -5.85 6.85
N LEU A 157 6.24 -5.56 5.57
CA LEU A 157 6.30 -6.54 4.50
C LEU A 157 7.66 -6.46 3.81
N ASN A 158 8.41 -7.58 3.77
CA ASN A 158 9.60 -7.70 2.94
C ASN A 158 9.20 -7.88 1.48
N VAL A 159 9.37 -6.85 0.68
CA VAL A 159 9.13 -6.90 -0.76
C VAL A 159 10.47 -7.19 -1.46
N PRO A 160 10.61 -8.29 -2.21
CA PRO A 160 11.81 -8.50 -3.01
C PRO A 160 11.89 -7.40 -4.07
N MET A 161 12.96 -6.62 -4.06
CA MET A 161 13.23 -5.72 -5.18
C MET A 161 13.51 -6.58 -6.42
N THR A 162 12.60 -6.54 -7.38
CA THR A 162 12.86 -7.09 -8.70
C THR A 162 13.99 -6.28 -9.32
N ALA A 163 15.10 -6.95 -9.64
CA ALA A 163 16.18 -6.33 -10.39
C ALA A 163 15.59 -5.72 -11.67
N SER A 164 15.77 -4.41 -11.85
CA SER A 164 15.46 -3.75 -13.10
C SER A 164 16.22 -4.49 -14.20
N ARG A 165 15.49 -5.07 -15.15
CA ARG A 165 16.09 -5.60 -16.35
C ARG A 165 16.74 -4.42 -17.07
N GLU A 166 18.05 -4.29 -16.95
CA GLU A 166 18.82 -3.46 -17.86
C GLU A 166 18.54 -3.96 -19.27
N ARG A 167 17.85 -3.14 -20.03
CA ARG A 167 17.80 -3.31 -21.47
C ARG A 167 19.19 -3.01 -21.98
N ARG A 168 19.92 -4.04 -22.37
CA ARG A 168 21.09 -3.89 -23.20
C ARG A 168 20.56 -3.63 -24.63
N ASP A 169 20.76 -2.43 -25.09
CA ASP A 169 20.74 -2.09 -26.52
C ASP A 169 22.04 -2.58 -27.14
#